data_2583ca2f172d276ccc4f92d838679321
#
_entry.id   2583ca2f172d276ccc4f92d838679321
#
_cell.length_a   1.000
_cell.length_b   1.000
_cell.length_c   1.000
_cell.angle_alpha   90.00
_cell.angle_beta   90.00
_cell.angle_gamma   90.00
#
_symmetry.space_group_name_H-M   'P 1'
#
loop_
_entity.id
_entity.type
_entity.pdbx_description
1 polymer ?
#
loop_
_entity_poly.entity_id
_entity_poly.type
_entity_poly.pdbx_seq_one_letter_code
_entity_poly.pdbx_strand_id
1 'polypeptide(L)'
;MTNIEALSRLCTAIANTFYPDSEVLKLALFNDGVDAEAAAQPKDPKIFRCAVRLVRGYVEASRSEGSVSTSVMQDAVEKSLNYWCNYYGLDADEELSEDKRTISDATNLW
;
A
#
# COMPACT_ATOMS: atom_id res chain seq x y z
N MET A 1 -15.99 -8.95 -8.26
CA MET A 1 -14.74 -8.95 -7.49
C MET A 1 -15.00 -8.43 -6.09
N THR A 2 -14.50 -9.12 -5.09
CA THR A 2 -14.64 -8.69 -3.70
C THR A 2 -13.51 -7.72 -3.32
N ASN A 3 -13.67 -7.03 -2.20
CA ASN A 3 -12.66 -6.10 -1.71
C ASN A 3 -11.32 -6.82 -1.47
N ILE A 4 -11.36 -8.04 -0.92
CA ILE A 4 -10.12 -8.79 -0.67
C ILE A 4 -9.44 -9.18 -1.99
N GLU A 5 -10.20 -9.54 -3.00
CA GLU A 5 -9.64 -9.83 -4.32
C GLU A 5 -9.00 -8.60 -4.95
N ALA A 6 -9.70 -7.46 -4.86
CA ALA A 6 -9.20 -6.19 -5.40
C ALA A 6 -7.90 -5.80 -4.71
N LEU A 7 -7.84 -5.91 -3.39
CA LEU A 7 -6.64 -5.58 -2.63
C LEU A 7 -5.48 -6.50 -3.00
N SER A 8 -5.73 -7.80 -3.07
CA SER A 8 -4.71 -8.78 -3.44
C SER A 8 -4.09 -8.47 -4.79
N ARG A 9 -4.94 -8.21 -5.78
CA ARG A 9 -4.47 -7.94 -7.14
C ARG A 9 -3.74 -6.61 -7.24
N LEU A 10 -4.19 -5.61 -6.49
CA LEU A 10 -3.54 -4.30 -6.50
C LEU A 10 -2.15 -4.37 -5.85
N CYS A 11 -2.02 -5.09 -4.75
CA CYS A 11 -0.71 -5.28 -4.11
C CYS A 11 0.28 -5.93 -5.08
N THR A 12 -0.15 -6.97 -5.79
CA THR A 12 0.71 -7.64 -6.77
C THR A 12 0.99 -6.76 -7.98
N ALA A 13 0.02 -5.94 -8.38
CA ALA A 13 0.21 -5.02 -9.50
C ALA A 13 1.24 -3.93 -9.16
N ILE A 14 1.24 -3.45 -7.92
CA ILE A 14 2.20 -2.43 -7.48
C ILE A 14 3.59 -3.05 -7.30
N ALA A 15 3.67 -4.20 -6.65
CA ALA A 15 4.94 -4.89 -6.38
C ALA A 15 4.79 -6.34 -6.81
N ASN A 16 5.22 -6.66 -8.01
CA ASN A 16 4.91 -7.93 -8.66
C ASN A 16 5.53 -9.17 -8.01
N THR A 17 6.40 -8.99 -7.03
CA THR A 17 6.92 -10.11 -6.23
C THR A 17 6.21 -10.22 -4.87
N PHE A 18 5.24 -9.37 -4.61
CA PHE A 18 4.53 -9.34 -3.34
C PHE A 18 3.17 -10.03 -3.46
N TYR A 19 3.05 -11.16 -2.79
CA TYR A 19 1.82 -11.96 -2.77
C TYR A 19 1.38 -12.12 -1.32
N PRO A 20 0.69 -11.12 -0.76
CA PRO A 20 0.29 -11.20 0.65
C PRO A 20 -0.69 -12.33 0.90
N ASP A 21 -0.54 -12.96 2.06
CA ASP A 21 -1.42 -14.03 2.52
C ASP A 21 -2.84 -13.49 2.72
N SER A 22 -3.84 -14.34 2.46
CA SER A 22 -5.23 -13.95 2.60
C SER A 22 -5.56 -13.48 4.02
N GLU A 23 -4.92 -14.05 5.03
CA GLU A 23 -5.15 -13.63 6.42
C GLU A 23 -4.61 -12.23 6.67
N VAL A 24 -3.48 -11.88 6.06
CA VAL A 24 -2.92 -10.53 6.14
C VAL A 24 -3.86 -9.54 5.46
N LEU A 25 -4.39 -9.91 4.30
CA LEU A 25 -5.34 -9.07 3.56
C LEU A 25 -6.60 -8.81 4.39
N LYS A 26 -7.13 -9.86 5.00
CA LYS A 26 -8.31 -9.76 5.85
C LYS A 26 -8.06 -8.81 7.03
N LEU A 27 -6.91 -8.95 7.66
CA LEU A 27 -6.55 -8.11 8.80
C LEU A 27 -6.45 -6.64 8.39
N ALA A 28 -5.79 -6.38 7.26
CA ALA A 28 -5.64 -5.02 6.76
C ALA A 28 -6.99 -4.37 6.47
N LEU A 29 -7.89 -5.10 5.82
CA LEU A 29 -9.23 -4.60 5.52
C LEU A 29 -10.03 -4.40 6.81
N PHE A 30 -9.92 -5.33 7.73
CA PHE A 30 -10.59 -5.22 9.02
C PHE A 30 -10.17 -3.95 9.76
N ASN A 31 -8.87 -3.68 9.78
CA ASN A 31 -8.33 -2.50 10.46
C ASN A 31 -8.80 -1.20 9.81
N ASP A 32 -9.05 -1.23 8.51
CA ASP A 32 -9.54 -0.06 7.77
C ASP A 32 -11.06 0.03 7.77
N GLY A 33 -11.75 -0.90 8.42
CA GLY A 33 -13.20 -0.90 8.48
C GLY A 33 -13.86 -1.27 7.16
N VAL A 34 -13.19 -2.07 6.34
CA VAL A 34 -13.69 -2.49 5.03
C VAL A 34 -14.08 -3.96 5.09
N ASP A 35 -15.26 -4.29 4.58
CA ASP A 35 -15.74 -5.67 4.51
C ASP A 35 -15.02 -6.40 3.37
N ALA A 36 -14.22 -7.40 3.73
CA ALA A 36 -13.41 -8.15 2.77
C ALA A 36 -14.26 -8.85 1.71
N GLU A 37 -15.43 -9.32 2.09
CA GLU A 37 -16.29 -10.10 1.21
C GLU A 37 -17.27 -9.25 0.41
N ALA A 38 -17.38 -7.96 0.71
CA ALA A 38 -18.28 -7.07 -0.02
C ALA A 38 -17.74 -6.81 -1.43
N ALA A 39 -18.63 -6.44 -2.34
CA ALA A 39 -18.26 -6.13 -3.71
C ALA A 39 -17.37 -4.90 -3.78
N ALA A 40 -16.25 -5.02 -4.50
CA ALA A 40 -15.32 -3.92 -4.67
C ALA A 40 -15.88 -2.88 -5.64
N GLN A 41 -15.58 -1.62 -5.38
CA GLN A 41 -15.93 -0.53 -6.26
C GLN A 41 -14.75 -0.17 -7.15
N PRO A 42 -14.98 0.22 -8.41
CA PRO A 42 -13.88 0.64 -9.27
C PRO A 42 -13.15 1.84 -8.65
N LYS A 43 -11.82 1.78 -8.67
CA LYS A 43 -10.96 2.87 -8.22
C LYS A 43 -11.28 3.35 -6.79
N ASP A 44 -11.57 2.39 -5.90
CA ASP A 44 -11.90 2.71 -4.51
C ASP A 44 -10.63 3.20 -3.77
N PRO A 45 -10.61 4.44 -3.31
CA PRO A 45 -9.43 4.96 -2.63
C PRO A 45 -9.10 4.23 -1.33
N LYS A 46 -10.08 3.64 -0.67
CA LYS A 46 -9.84 2.87 0.55
C LYS A 46 -8.99 1.64 0.26
N ILE A 47 -9.29 0.96 -0.84
CA ILE A 47 -8.51 -0.22 -1.26
C ILE A 47 -7.11 0.21 -1.65
N PHE A 48 -6.97 1.31 -2.35
CA PHE A 48 -5.65 1.81 -2.74
C PHE A 48 -4.80 2.15 -1.51
N ARG A 49 -5.36 2.85 -0.53
CA ARG A 49 -4.64 3.20 0.70
C ARG A 49 -4.21 1.98 1.48
N CYS A 50 -5.06 0.98 1.52
CA CYS A 50 -4.74 -0.29 2.17
C CYS A 50 -3.57 -0.97 1.46
N ALA A 51 -3.59 -0.99 0.12
CA ALA A 51 -2.52 -1.58 -0.68
C ALA A 51 -1.20 -0.83 -0.46
N VAL A 52 -1.22 0.49 -0.41
CA VAL A 52 -0.02 1.30 -0.17
C VAL A 52 0.63 0.90 1.15
N ARG A 53 -0.19 0.78 2.18
CA ARG A 53 0.30 0.42 3.52
C ARG A 53 0.94 -0.96 3.52
N LEU A 54 0.31 -1.93 2.89
CA LEU A 54 0.83 -3.29 2.82
C LEU A 54 2.14 -3.36 2.03
N VAL A 55 2.17 -2.69 0.89
CA VAL A 55 3.35 -2.68 0.03
C VAL A 55 4.53 -2.01 0.73
N ARG A 56 4.29 -0.91 1.39
CA ARG A 56 5.35 -0.21 2.12
C ARG A 56 5.86 -1.03 3.29
N GLY A 57 4.98 -1.75 3.98
CA GLY A 57 5.39 -2.67 5.03
C GLY A 57 6.27 -3.78 4.49
N TYR A 58 5.95 -4.30 3.32
CA TYR A 58 6.75 -5.31 2.66
C TYR A 58 8.15 -4.79 2.31
N VAL A 59 8.22 -3.57 1.77
CA VAL A 59 9.50 -2.95 1.42
C VAL A 59 10.35 -2.72 2.67
N GLU A 60 9.76 -2.23 3.74
CA GLU A 60 10.47 -2.01 5.00
C GLU A 60 11.01 -3.29 5.59
N ALA A 61 10.22 -4.36 5.55
CA ALA A 61 10.67 -5.67 6.04
C ALA A 61 11.86 -6.17 5.24
N SER A 62 11.82 -5.99 3.92
CA SER A 62 12.94 -6.39 3.05
C SER A 62 14.19 -5.56 3.31
N ARG A 63 14.00 -4.28 3.56
CA ARG A 63 15.12 -3.37 3.83
C ARG A 63 15.83 -3.73 5.11
N SER A 64 15.09 -4.14 6.13
CA SER A 64 15.69 -4.50 7.42
C SER A 64 16.57 -5.73 7.34
N GLU A 65 16.46 -6.52 6.26
CA GLU A 65 17.33 -7.66 6.03
C GLU A 65 18.65 -7.27 5.37
N GLY A 66 18.83 -6.01 5.03
CA GLY A 66 20.08 -5.51 4.48
C GLY A 66 20.41 -5.95 3.06
N SER A 67 19.40 -6.31 2.29
CA SER A 67 19.60 -6.74 0.90
C SER A 67 20.00 -5.59 0.01
N VAL A 68 21.02 -5.80 -0.82
CA VAL A 68 21.47 -4.79 -1.79
C VAL A 68 20.38 -4.49 -2.82
N SER A 69 19.62 -5.50 -3.19
CA SER A 69 18.55 -5.32 -4.19
C SER A 69 17.36 -4.53 -3.66
N THR A 70 17.30 -4.27 -2.36
CA THR A 70 16.18 -3.58 -1.73
C THR A 70 16.02 -2.15 -2.25
N SER A 71 17.11 -1.42 -2.48
CA SER A 71 17.00 -0.05 -2.96
C SER A 71 16.43 0.01 -4.37
N VAL A 72 16.79 -0.95 -5.23
CA VAL A 72 16.22 -1.05 -6.57
C VAL A 72 14.74 -1.38 -6.50
N MET A 73 14.38 -2.34 -5.64
CA MET A 73 12.99 -2.72 -5.44
C MET A 73 12.18 -1.54 -4.91
N GLN A 74 12.72 -0.80 -3.95
CA GLN A 74 12.04 0.36 -3.39
C GLN A 74 11.78 1.43 -4.45
N ASP A 75 12.76 1.68 -5.30
CA ASP A 75 12.63 2.66 -6.37
C ASP A 75 11.55 2.26 -7.37
N ALA A 76 11.54 1.00 -7.78
CA ALA A 76 10.53 0.47 -8.69
C ALA A 76 9.14 0.53 -8.06
N VAL A 77 9.05 0.21 -6.78
CA VAL A 77 7.77 0.24 -6.05
C VAL A 77 7.24 1.67 -5.97
N GLU A 78 8.10 2.65 -5.67
CA GLU A 78 7.66 4.05 -5.60
C GLU A 78 7.16 4.54 -6.95
N LYS A 79 7.81 4.17 -8.04
CA LYS A 79 7.33 4.52 -9.38
C LYS A 79 5.98 3.88 -9.67
N SER A 80 5.83 2.62 -9.28
CA SER A 80 4.58 1.89 -9.45
C SER A 80 3.46 2.50 -8.61
N LEU A 81 3.76 2.91 -7.38
CA LEU A 81 2.79 3.57 -6.51
C LEU A 81 2.29 4.87 -7.15
N ASN A 82 3.20 5.67 -7.71
CA ASN A 82 2.82 6.90 -8.40
C ASN A 82 1.91 6.62 -9.59
N TYR A 83 2.26 5.61 -10.38
CA TYR A 83 1.47 5.22 -11.54
C TYR A 83 0.05 4.84 -11.13
N TRP A 84 -0.09 3.97 -10.14
CA TRP A 84 -1.41 3.50 -9.71
C TRP A 84 -2.20 4.58 -8.99
N CYS A 85 -1.52 5.46 -8.26
CA CYS A 85 -2.17 6.60 -7.62
C CYS A 85 -2.83 7.50 -8.66
N ASN A 86 -2.09 7.80 -9.73
CA ASN A 86 -2.61 8.61 -10.83
C ASN A 86 -3.76 7.90 -11.54
N TYR A 87 -3.64 6.59 -11.72
CA TYR A 87 -4.69 5.80 -12.35
C TYR A 87 -5.99 5.85 -11.54
N TYR A 88 -5.87 5.86 -10.21
CA TYR A 88 -7.02 5.95 -9.32
C TYR A 88 -7.55 7.38 -9.20
N GLY A 89 -6.91 8.34 -9.86
CA GLY A 89 -7.34 9.73 -9.81
C GLY A 89 -7.04 10.42 -8.49
N LEU A 90 -6.05 9.94 -7.76
CA LEU A 90 -5.68 10.49 -6.46
C LEU A 90 -4.42 11.33 -6.58
N ASP A 91 -4.22 12.23 -5.61
CA ASP A 91 -3.04 13.08 -5.55
C ASP A 91 -1.90 12.31 -4.91
N ALA A 92 -0.85 12.03 -5.68
CA ALA A 92 0.29 11.26 -5.20
C ALA A 92 1.00 11.97 -4.04
N ASP A 93 1.12 13.29 -4.09
CA ASP A 93 1.74 14.04 -3.02
C ASP A 93 0.99 13.87 -1.71
N GLU A 94 -0.32 13.85 -1.78
CA GLU A 94 -1.16 13.71 -0.60
C GLU A 94 -1.23 12.26 -0.12
N GLU A 95 -1.45 11.32 -1.05
CA GLU A 95 -1.66 9.92 -0.69
C GLU A 95 -0.36 9.20 -0.31
N LEU A 96 0.76 9.61 -0.87
CA LEU A 96 2.04 8.94 -0.66
C LEU A 96 2.99 9.68 0.26
N SER A 97 2.50 10.71 0.97
CA SER A 97 3.33 11.56 1.82
C SER A 97 3.24 11.21 3.30
N GLU A 98 2.91 9.96 3.62
CA GLU A 98 2.76 9.51 5.01
C GLU A 98 3.97 9.82 5.89
N ASP A 99 5.16 9.65 5.35
CA ASP A 99 6.39 9.88 6.10
C ASP A 99 6.49 11.32 6.58
N LYS A 100 6.07 12.26 5.75
CA LYS A 100 6.08 13.67 6.11
C LYS A 100 5.12 13.95 7.26
N ARG A 101 3.93 13.38 7.20
CA ARG A 101 2.93 13.56 8.26
C ARG A 101 3.41 12.97 9.57
N THR A 102 4.03 11.82 9.52
CA THR A 102 4.56 11.15 10.70
C THR A 102 5.62 12.02 11.38
N ILE A 103 6.51 12.60 10.61
CA ILE A 103 7.55 13.47 11.11
C ILE A 103 6.95 14.73 11.74
N SER A 104 5.96 15.32 11.07
CA SER A 104 5.27 16.49 11.57
C SER A 104 4.59 16.21 12.91
N ASP A 105 3.93 15.09 13.01
CA ASP A 105 3.22 14.70 14.23
C ASP A 105 4.21 14.53 15.38
N ALA A 106 5.32 13.89 15.13
CA ALA A 106 6.35 13.73 16.14
C ALA A 106 6.89 15.07 16.60
N THR A 107 7.08 15.98 15.68
CA THR A 107 7.55 17.32 16.00
C THR A 107 6.54 18.09 16.86
N ASN A 108 5.28 17.92 16.57
CA ASN A 108 4.22 18.63 17.29
C ASN A 108 4.06 18.17 18.73
N LEU A 109 4.59 17.02 19.06
CA LEU A 109 4.53 16.50 20.43
C LEU A 109 5.54 17.16 21.35
N TRP A 110 6.51 17.86 20.82
CA TRP A 110 7.55 18.52 21.59
C TRP A 110 7.24 20.00 21.81
#